data_eeed609612b43189b8778908e993afb9
#
_entry.id   eeed609612b43189b8778908e993afb9
#
_cell.length_a   1.000
_cell.length_b   1.000
_cell.length_c   1.000
_cell.angle_alpha   90.00
_cell.angle_beta   90.00
_cell.angle_gamma   90.00
#
_symmetry.space_group_name_H-M   'P 1'
#
loop_
_entity.id
_entity.type
_entity.pdbx_description
1 polymer ?
#
loop_
_entity_poly.entity_id
_entity_poly.type
_entity_poly.pdbx_seq_one_letter_code
_entity_poly.pdbx_strand_id
1 'polypeptide(L)'
;ETFAGFDYDFDAGPWADKTPAERTAVLEKLWNDGSLALWLASFPEMFFDEPVSEAVSEFVRVKMRERLHHNPELCGLLIPSAKDYGFGTHRVPLENKYLEVYLQPNVEAVDCQQAPIERIVPEGIQTADGKVHEVDIIVLAVGFDAGSGALSRIDIRGRGGRSLKEQWSHEIRTAMGLQVHGYPNLFTTGAPLAPSAALCNMTTCLQQQVDWISDCLAFVRKQGKTVVEASKDFEDAWVQHHDETAAKTLVVKTDSWYMGSNVDGKPRRLLSYIGGVGNYHAKCDELARTGYPGFDIR
;
A
#
# COMPACT_ATOMS: atom_id res chain seq x y z
N GLU A 1 -10.82 -1.22 17.58
CA GLU A 1 -10.52 -1.32 16.14
C GLU A 1 -9.17 -1.99 15.92
N THR A 2 -9.10 -2.93 14.99
CA THR A 2 -7.86 -3.63 14.64
C THR A 2 -6.91 -2.72 13.86
N PHE A 3 -5.63 -3.09 13.77
CA PHE A 3 -4.61 -2.30 13.07
C PHE A 3 -5.00 -1.97 11.62
N ALA A 4 -5.58 -2.93 10.91
CA ALA A 4 -5.92 -2.80 9.48
C ALA A 4 -7.43 -2.74 9.19
N GLY A 5 -8.30 -2.73 10.20
CA GLY A 5 -9.76 -2.73 10.03
C GLY A 5 -10.32 -4.04 9.46
N PHE A 6 -9.63 -5.16 9.67
CA PHE A 6 -10.10 -6.53 9.39
C PHE A 6 -10.55 -7.21 10.68
N ASP A 7 -11.14 -8.40 10.59
CA ASP A 7 -11.61 -9.18 11.74
C ASP A 7 -10.50 -9.85 12.56
N TYR A 8 -9.26 -9.65 12.19
CA TYR A 8 -8.06 -10.18 12.87
C TYR A 8 -7.03 -9.06 13.09
N ASP A 9 -6.21 -9.23 14.11
CA ASP A 9 -5.13 -8.34 14.49
C ASP A 9 -3.89 -9.16 14.92
N PHE A 10 -2.81 -8.49 15.31
CA PHE A 10 -1.55 -9.13 15.71
C PHE A 10 -1.68 -9.85 17.07
N ASP A 11 -2.21 -11.07 17.04
CA ASP A 11 -2.50 -11.88 18.24
C ASP A 11 -1.35 -12.79 18.67
N ALA A 12 -0.30 -12.90 17.84
CA ALA A 12 0.79 -13.82 18.12
C ALA A 12 1.60 -13.49 19.41
N GLY A 13 1.49 -12.26 19.88
CA GLY A 13 2.34 -11.70 20.92
C GLY A 13 3.76 -11.41 20.42
N PRO A 14 4.66 -10.87 21.28
CA PRO A 14 5.99 -10.47 20.84
C PRO A 14 6.84 -11.64 20.33
N TRP A 15 7.58 -11.38 19.25
CA TRP A 15 8.52 -12.37 18.68
C TRP A 15 9.54 -12.87 19.69
N ALA A 16 10.08 -11.96 20.52
CA ALA A 16 11.13 -12.27 21.49
C ALA A 16 10.68 -13.24 22.59
N ASP A 17 9.38 -13.25 22.92
CA ASP A 17 8.82 -14.06 23.99
C ASP A 17 8.58 -15.53 23.59
N LYS A 18 8.85 -15.88 22.34
CA LYS A 18 8.59 -17.22 21.79
C LYS A 18 9.89 -17.94 21.43
N THR A 19 9.90 -19.25 21.69
CA THR A 19 10.93 -20.15 21.18
C THR A 19 10.85 -20.28 19.66
N PRO A 20 11.92 -20.72 18.98
CA PRO A 20 11.87 -20.99 17.54
C PRO A 20 10.74 -21.94 17.13
N ALA A 21 10.46 -22.98 17.92
CA ALA A 21 9.40 -23.94 17.64
C ALA A 21 8.00 -23.29 17.73
N GLU A 22 7.76 -22.44 18.74
CA GLU A 22 6.49 -21.71 18.88
C GLU A 22 6.29 -20.70 17.75
N ARG A 23 7.35 -19.98 17.32
CA ARG A 23 7.30 -19.08 16.16
C ARG A 23 6.89 -19.84 14.89
N THR A 24 7.54 -20.97 14.64
CA THR A 24 7.18 -21.83 13.49
C THR A 24 5.74 -22.32 13.58
N ALA A 25 5.27 -22.75 14.76
CA ALA A 25 3.90 -23.22 14.94
C ALA A 25 2.86 -22.10 14.65
N VAL A 26 3.14 -20.86 15.05
CA VAL A 26 2.29 -19.70 14.72
C VAL A 26 2.25 -19.48 13.21
N LEU A 27 3.42 -19.42 12.56
CA LEU A 27 3.49 -19.19 11.12
C LEU A 27 2.82 -20.32 10.32
N GLU A 28 3.00 -21.60 10.73
CA GLU A 28 2.33 -22.75 10.11
C GLU A 28 0.80 -22.65 10.25
N LYS A 29 0.30 -22.30 11.42
CA LYS A 29 -1.14 -22.10 11.65
C LYS A 29 -1.70 -21.05 10.71
N LEU A 30 -1.04 -19.89 10.62
CA LEU A 30 -1.49 -18.76 9.81
C LEU A 30 -1.32 -19.00 8.30
N TRP A 31 -0.29 -19.75 7.91
CA TRP A 31 -0.13 -20.20 6.51
C TRP A 31 -1.27 -21.11 6.08
N ASN A 32 -1.63 -22.08 6.93
CA ASN A 32 -2.69 -23.05 6.64
C ASN A 32 -4.09 -22.44 6.70
N ASP A 33 -4.26 -21.32 7.39
CA ASP A 33 -5.50 -20.53 7.34
C ASP A 33 -5.80 -19.99 5.93
N GLY A 34 -4.77 -19.67 5.16
CA GLY A 34 -4.89 -19.26 3.76
C GLY A 34 -5.50 -17.88 3.54
N SER A 35 -5.66 -17.08 4.60
CA SER A 35 -6.13 -15.70 4.53
C SER A 35 -4.98 -14.68 4.61
N LEU A 36 -5.30 -13.39 4.73
CA LEU A 36 -4.30 -12.35 5.01
C LEU A 36 -3.76 -12.38 6.45
N ALA A 37 -4.19 -13.37 7.27
CA ALA A 37 -3.80 -13.47 8.67
C ALA A 37 -2.28 -13.68 8.86
N LEU A 38 -1.61 -14.41 7.97
CA LEU A 38 -0.15 -14.52 8.01
C LEU A 38 0.54 -13.16 7.93
N TRP A 39 -0.04 -12.22 7.20
CA TRP A 39 0.49 -10.87 7.03
C TRP A 39 0.06 -9.93 8.18
N LEU A 40 -1.22 -9.97 8.60
CA LEU A 40 -1.84 -8.97 9.48
C LEU A 40 -2.22 -9.50 10.87
N ALA A 41 -1.92 -10.78 11.18
CA ALA A 41 -2.17 -11.39 12.48
C ALA A 41 -0.95 -12.15 13.04
N SER A 42 0.21 -12.07 12.39
CA SER A 42 1.43 -12.72 12.88
C SER A 42 2.21 -11.80 13.84
N PHE A 43 3.45 -11.54 13.55
CA PHE A 43 4.36 -10.75 14.39
C PHE A 43 4.49 -9.32 13.82
N PRO A 44 4.01 -8.28 14.51
CA PRO A 44 4.11 -6.91 14.01
C PRO A 44 5.55 -6.45 13.80
N GLU A 45 6.52 -7.02 14.56
CA GLU A 45 7.95 -6.72 14.43
C GLU A 45 8.49 -6.97 13.02
N MET A 46 7.85 -7.81 12.21
CA MET A 46 8.24 -8.03 10.80
C MET A 46 8.23 -6.76 9.96
N PHE A 47 7.50 -5.72 10.38
CA PHE A 47 7.48 -4.43 9.69
C PHE A 47 8.57 -3.46 10.15
N PHE A 48 9.26 -3.74 11.27
CA PHE A 48 10.17 -2.81 11.93
C PHE A 48 11.56 -3.38 12.17
N ASP A 49 11.68 -4.70 12.32
CA ASP A 49 12.89 -5.42 12.71
C ASP A 49 13.36 -6.32 11.56
N GLU A 50 14.55 -6.04 10.99
CA GLU A 50 15.07 -6.78 9.83
C GLU A 50 15.27 -8.28 10.11
N PRO A 51 15.85 -8.72 11.26
CA PRO A 51 15.94 -10.13 11.61
C PRO A 51 14.60 -10.85 11.67
N VAL A 52 13.56 -10.22 12.23
CA VAL A 52 12.20 -10.80 12.28
C VAL A 52 11.60 -10.86 10.90
N SER A 53 11.70 -9.76 10.12
CA SER A 53 11.23 -9.70 8.74
C SER A 53 11.85 -10.80 7.88
N GLU A 54 13.17 -11.02 8.02
CA GLU A 54 13.87 -12.05 7.27
C GLU A 54 13.45 -13.46 7.71
N ALA A 55 13.25 -13.70 9.00
CA ALA A 55 12.80 -15.01 9.49
C ALA A 55 11.40 -15.37 8.97
N VAL A 56 10.46 -14.42 8.97
CA VAL A 56 9.11 -14.61 8.39
C VAL A 56 9.19 -14.78 6.87
N SER A 57 10.01 -13.98 6.20
CA SER A 57 10.22 -14.08 4.75
C SER A 57 10.81 -15.42 4.33
N GLU A 58 11.80 -15.94 5.10
CA GLU A 58 12.39 -17.25 4.82
C GLU A 58 11.37 -18.37 5.01
N PHE A 59 10.53 -18.30 6.04
CA PHE A 59 9.42 -19.25 6.19
C PHE A 59 8.54 -19.28 4.92
N VAL A 60 8.14 -18.14 4.40
CA VAL A 60 7.31 -18.04 3.17
C VAL A 60 8.08 -18.60 1.96
N ARG A 61 9.37 -18.27 1.81
CA ARG A 61 10.20 -18.80 0.70
C ARG A 61 10.34 -20.32 0.77
N VAL A 62 10.45 -20.90 1.97
CA VAL A 62 10.47 -22.37 2.15
C VAL A 62 9.16 -22.97 1.63
N LYS A 63 8.01 -22.41 2.03
CA LYS A 63 6.69 -22.87 1.55
C LYS A 63 6.54 -22.76 0.04
N MET A 64 7.02 -21.68 -0.56
CA MET A 64 7.00 -21.51 -2.01
C MET A 64 7.87 -22.56 -2.73
N ARG A 65 9.08 -22.87 -2.19
CA ARG A 65 9.95 -23.92 -2.74
C ARG A 65 9.29 -25.31 -2.70
N GLU A 66 8.63 -25.64 -1.60
CA GLU A 66 7.88 -26.89 -1.45
C GLU A 66 6.81 -27.03 -2.53
N ARG A 67 6.05 -25.97 -2.78
CA ARG A 67 4.99 -25.92 -3.80
C ARG A 67 5.53 -26.00 -5.24
N LEU A 68 6.73 -25.51 -5.49
CA LEU A 68 7.45 -25.65 -6.77
C LEU A 68 8.25 -26.95 -6.89
N HIS A 69 8.02 -27.90 -5.97
CA HIS A 69 8.73 -29.20 -5.94
C HIS A 69 10.25 -29.04 -5.94
N HIS A 70 10.76 -27.95 -5.35
CA HIS A 70 12.18 -27.58 -5.32
C HIS A 70 12.84 -27.49 -6.71
N ASN A 71 12.07 -27.22 -7.78
CA ASN A 71 12.60 -26.99 -9.12
C ASN A 71 13.54 -25.76 -9.09
N PRO A 72 14.86 -25.91 -9.33
CA PRO A 72 15.80 -24.80 -9.15
C PRO A 72 15.57 -23.61 -10.07
N GLU A 73 15.16 -23.87 -11.32
CA GLU A 73 14.89 -22.82 -12.32
C GLU A 73 13.66 -21.99 -11.92
N LEU A 74 12.53 -22.65 -11.63
CA LEU A 74 11.31 -21.98 -11.22
C LEU A 74 11.48 -21.29 -9.86
N CYS A 75 12.21 -21.90 -8.91
CA CYS A 75 12.51 -21.26 -7.64
C CYS A 75 13.36 -20.00 -7.82
N GLY A 76 14.35 -20.02 -8.71
CA GLY A 76 15.17 -18.86 -9.00
C GLY A 76 14.41 -17.73 -9.69
N LEU A 77 13.39 -18.06 -10.48
CA LEU A 77 12.59 -17.09 -11.22
C LEU A 77 11.42 -16.50 -10.42
N LEU A 78 10.71 -17.35 -9.66
CA LEU A 78 9.43 -16.99 -9.05
C LEU A 78 9.51 -16.64 -7.56
N ILE A 79 10.58 -17.01 -6.86
CA ILE A 79 10.73 -16.76 -5.42
C ILE A 79 11.65 -15.57 -5.20
N PRO A 80 11.15 -14.48 -4.56
CA PRO A 80 11.99 -13.34 -4.23
C PRO A 80 13.18 -13.72 -3.36
N SER A 81 14.34 -13.15 -3.65
CA SER A 81 15.53 -13.33 -2.81
C SER A 81 15.46 -12.45 -1.56
N ALA A 82 16.30 -12.74 -0.58
CA ALA A 82 16.43 -11.92 0.63
C ALA A 82 16.87 -10.47 0.35
N LYS A 83 17.40 -10.21 -0.84
CA LYS A 83 17.86 -8.87 -1.26
C LYS A 83 16.77 -8.03 -1.91
N ASP A 84 15.68 -8.65 -2.35
CA ASP A 84 14.63 -7.95 -3.09
C ASP A 84 13.71 -7.20 -2.14
N TYR A 85 13.04 -7.89 -1.23
CA TYR A 85 12.16 -7.29 -0.22
C TYR A 85 11.75 -8.31 0.85
N GLY A 86 11.36 -7.81 2.04
CA GLY A 86 10.77 -8.61 3.10
C GLY A 86 9.29 -8.93 2.84
N PHE A 87 8.82 -10.10 3.29
CA PHE A 87 7.41 -10.46 3.20
C PHE A 87 6.53 -9.40 3.87
N GLY A 88 5.51 -8.95 3.18
CA GLY A 88 4.54 -7.97 3.69
C GLY A 88 4.97 -6.50 3.62
N THR A 89 6.20 -6.19 3.16
CA THR A 89 6.61 -4.78 2.95
C THR A 89 5.94 -4.12 1.75
N HIS A 90 5.21 -4.89 0.96
CA HIS A 90 4.19 -4.45 0.00
C HIS A 90 2.98 -5.38 0.08
N ARG A 91 1.88 -5.05 -0.64
CA ARG A 91 0.62 -5.82 -0.58
C ARG A 91 0.86 -7.29 -0.87
N VAL A 92 0.48 -8.15 0.07
CA VAL A 92 0.49 -9.60 -0.11
C VAL A 92 -0.76 -10.00 -0.92
N PRO A 93 -0.62 -10.56 -2.13
CA PRO A 93 -1.74 -11.10 -2.86
C PRO A 93 -2.11 -12.47 -2.31
N LEU A 94 -3.42 -12.74 -2.16
CA LEU A 94 -3.92 -14.09 -2.00
C LEU A 94 -3.99 -14.74 -3.38
N GLU A 95 -3.58 -16.00 -3.47
CA GLU A 95 -3.57 -16.76 -4.71
C GLU A 95 -4.03 -18.21 -4.51
N ASN A 96 -4.46 -18.85 -5.56
CA ASN A 96 -4.83 -20.25 -5.57
C ASN A 96 -4.17 -20.95 -6.75
N LYS A 97 -3.17 -21.79 -6.47
CA LYS A 97 -2.40 -22.57 -7.44
C LYS A 97 -1.58 -21.72 -8.43
N TYR A 98 -1.27 -20.45 -8.10
CA TYR A 98 -0.45 -19.61 -8.96
C TYR A 98 0.94 -20.21 -9.23
N LEU A 99 1.60 -20.75 -8.20
CA LEU A 99 2.91 -21.36 -8.36
C LEU A 99 2.84 -22.70 -9.13
N GLU A 100 1.82 -23.51 -8.84
CA GLU A 100 1.64 -24.83 -9.48
C GLU A 100 1.33 -24.72 -10.97
N VAL A 101 0.81 -23.60 -11.45
CA VAL A 101 0.58 -23.38 -12.88
C VAL A 101 1.88 -23.48 -13.68
N TYR A 102 3.00 -23.00 -13.11
CA TYR A 102 4.31 -23.04 -13.79
C TYR A 102 4.95 -24.43 -13.83
N LEU A 103 4.38 -25.42 -13.13
CA LEU A 103 4.78 -26.83 -13.26
C LEU A 103 4.17 -27.51 -14.48
N GLN A 104 3.24 -26.86 -15.19
CA GLN A 104 2.60 -27.40 -16.37
C GLN A 104 3.50 -27.22 -17.61
N PRO A 105 3.59 -28.22 -18.49
CA PRO A 105 4.50 -28.17 -19.64
C PRO A 105 4.13 -27.13 -20.72
N ASN A 106 2.91 -26.60 -20.67
CA ASN A 106 2.40 -25.58 -21.59
C ASN A 106 2.47 -24.15 -21.00
N VAL A 107 3.09 -23.96 -19.84
CA VAL A 107 3.26 -22.66 -19.18
C VAL A 107 4.75 -22.32 -19.12
N GLU A 108 5.12 -21.19 -19.68
CA GLU A 108 6.48 -20.65 -19.64
C GLU A 108 6.50 -19.36 -18.83
N ALA A 109 7.48 -19.20 -17.95
CA ALA A 109 7.78 -17.95 -17.29
C ALA A 109 8.98 -17.30 -17.97
N VAL A 110 8.87 -16.00 -18.27
CA VAL A 110 9.94 -15.23 -18.92
C VAL A 110 10.43 -14.13 -17.97
N ASP A 111 11.73 -14.15 -17.66
CA ASP A 111 12.37 -13.10 -16.87
C ASP A 111 12.62 -11.85 -17.74
N CYS A 112 11.72 -10.89 -17.64
CA CYS A 112 11.84 -9.64 -18.38
C CYS A 112 12.97 -8.71 -17.86
N GLN A 113 13.65 -9.04 -16.78
CA GLN A 113 14.88 -8.33 -16.38
C GLN A 113 16.08 -8.82 -17.19
N GLN A 114 16.14 -10.11 -17.52
CA GLN A 114 17.18 -10.69 -18.36
C GLN A 114 16.87 -10.55 -19.86
N ALA A 115 15.60 -10.74 -20.23
CA ALA A 115 15.12 -10.62 -21.60
C ALA A 115 13.96 -9.62 -21.67
N PRO A 116 14.20 -8.30 -21.64
CA PRO A 116 13.16 -7.28 -21.72
C PRO A 116 12.28 -7.43 -22.96
N ILE A 117 11.00 -7.10 -22.83
CA ILE A 117 10.11 -7.01 -23.99
C ILE A 117 10.62 -5.89 -24.89
N GLU A 118 10.94 -6.22 -26.14
CA GLU A 118 11.40 -5.26 -27.14
C GLU A 118 10.23 -4.64 -27.90
N ARG A 119 9.32 -5.50 -28.40
CA ARG A 119 8.16 -5.07 -29.20
C ARG A 119 7.09 -6.16 -29.31
N ILE A 120 5.91 -5.74 -29.73
CA ILE A 120 4.84 -6.64 -30.15
C ILE A 120 4.99 -6.83 -31.69
N VAL A 121 4.91 -8.06 -32.13
CA VAL A 121 4.95 -8.48 -33.51
C VAL A 121 3.65 -9.21 -33.88
N PRO A 122 3.33 -9.43 -35.16
CA PRO A 122 2.09 -10.11 -35.56
C PRO A 122 1.89 -11.48 -34.92
N GLU A 123 2.97 -12.19 -34.65
CA GLU A 123 2.97 -13.53 -34.08
C GLU A 123 2.90 -13.53 -32.55
N GLY A 124 3.22 -12.41 -31.89
CA GLY A 124 3.23 -12.36 -30.42
C GLY A 124 4.12 -11.29 -29.82
N ILE A 125 4.95 -11.66 -28.84
CA ILE A 125 5.85 -10.76 -28.11
C ILE A 125 7.30 -11.13 -28.41
N GLN A 126 8.08 -10.15 -28.91
CA GLN A 126 9.52 -10.32 -29.09
C GLN A 126 10.29 -9.74 -27.91
N THR A 127 11.20 -10.53 -27.36
CA THR A 127 12.15 -10.14 -26.31
C THR A 127 13.50 -9.72 -26.88
N ALA A 128 14.31 -8.99 -26.08
CA ALA A 128 15.57 -8.40 -26.52
C ALA A 128 16.66 -9.44 -26.91
N ASP A 129 16.49 -10.69 -26.49
CA ASP A 129 17.31 -11.84 -26.94
C ASP A 129 16.94 -12.34 -28.35
N GLY A 130 15.95 -11.72 -28.98
CA GLY A 130 15.46 -12.05 -30.33
C GLY A 130 14.39 -13.15 -30.34
N LYS A 131 14.05 -13.76 -29.24
CA LYS A 131 13.01 -14.79 -29.15
C LYS A 131 11.62 -14.16 -29.38
N VAL A 132 10.78 -14.85 -30.16
CA VAL A 132 9.37 -14.53 -30.34
C VAL A 132 8.55 -15.53 -29.53
N HIS A 133 7.78 -15.03 -28.58
CA HIS A 133 6.80 -15.80 -27.82
C HIS A 133 5.48 -15.71 -28.57
N GLU A 134 5.13 -16.78 -29.30
CA GLU A 134 3.90 -16.83 -30.09
C GLU A 134 2.67 -16.93 -29.20
N VAL A 135 1.71 -16.02 -29.36
CA VAL A 135 0.48 -15.96 -28.58
C VAL A 135 -0.68 -15.42 -29.42
N ASP A 136 -1.89 -15.90 -29.17
CA ASP A 136 -3.12 -15.40 -29.79
C ASP A 136 -3.71 -14.21 -29.03
N ILE A 137 -3.43 -14.11 -27.71
CA ILE A 137 -4.00 -13.09 -26.82
C ILE A 137 -2.89 -12.53 -25.92
N ILE A 138 -2.81 -11.20 -25.84
CA ILE A 138 -1.92 -10.49 -24.91
C ILE A 138 -2.77 -9.80 -23.84
N VAL A 139 -2.52 -10.11 -22.57
CA VAL A 139 -3.18 -9.46 -21.43
C VAL A 139 -2.21 -8.45 -20.80
N LEU A 140 -2.56 -7.16 -20.87
CA LEU A 140 -1.77 -6.10 -20.25
C LEU A 140 -2.20 -5.92 -18.78
N ALA A 141 -1.46 -6.55 -17.88
CA ALA A 141 -1.67 -6.47 -16.42
C ALA A 141 -0.58 -5.62 -15.73
N VAL A 142 -0.29 -4.45 -16.29
CA VAL A 142 0.85 -3.58 -15.93
C VAL A 142 0.62 -2.70 -14.69
N GLY A 143 -0.51 -2.89 -13.97
CA GLY A 143 -0.82 -2.14 -12.75
C GLY A 143 -1.47 -0.77 -12.99
N PHE A 144 -1.52 0.03 -11.93
CA PHE A 144 -2.19 1.33 -11.90
C PHE A 144 -1.27 2.40 -11.33
N ASP A 145 -1.52 3.67 -11.68
CA ASP A 145 -1.01 4.82 -10.96
C ASP A 145 -1.79 4.96 -9.63
N ALA A 146 -1.35 4.21 -8.61
CA ALA A 146 -2.03 4.12 -7.33
C ALA A 146 -1.92 5.40 -6.49
N GLY A 147 -2.88 5.62 -5.60
CA GLY A 147 -2.93 6.71 -4.64
C GLY A 147 -3.29 8.06 -5.27
N SER A 148 -2.43 8.66 -6.07
CA SER A 148 -2.64 10.00 -6.64
C SER A 148 -3.21 10.02 -8.06
N GLY A 149 -3.06 8.93 -8.82
CA GLY A 149 -3.34 8.93 -10.27
C GLY A 149 -4.77 9.29 -10.66
N ALA A 150 -5.76 8.81 -9.92
CA ALA A 150 -7.16 9.12 -10.20
C ALA A 150 -7.46 10.64 -10.04
N LEU A 151 -6.97 11.24 -8.94
CA LEU A 151 -7.16 12.67 -8.68
C LEU A 151 -6.34 13.55 -9.64
N SER A 152 -5.13 13.12 -10.01
CA SER A 152 -4.26 13.82 -10.95
C SER A 152 -4.80 13.85 -12.40
N ARG A 153 -5.75 12.99 -12.74
CA ARG A 153 -6.43 13.00 -14.06
C ARG A 153 -7.58 13.99 -14.13
N ILE A 154 -8.04 14.53 -13.00
CA ILE A 154 -9.07 15.54 -12.92
C ILE A 154 -8.39 16.91 -12.90
N ASP A 155 -8.89 17.88 -13.67
CA ASP A 155 -8.38 19.26 -13.62
C ASP A 155 -8.90 19.99 -12.37
N ILE A 156 -8.31 19.63 -11.22
CA ILE A 156 -8.62 20.25 -9.92
C ILE A 156 -7.81 21.53 -9.78
N ARG A 157 -8.51 22.65 -9.63
CA ARG A 157 -7.92 23.98 -9.45
C ARG A 157 -8.24 24.54 -8.08
N GLY A 158 -7.19 24.95 -7.35
CA GLY A 158 -7.30 25.63 -6.07
C GLY A 158 -7.21 27.15 -6.18
N ARG A 159 -6.84 27.81 -5.08
CA ARG A 159 -6.65 29.26 -5.02
C ARG A 159 -5.65 29.74 -6.05
N GLY A 160 -6.00 30.86 -6.73
CA GLY A 160 -5.14 31.42 -7.77
C GLY A 160 -4.96 30.53 -9.01
N GLY A 161 -5.85 29.55 -9.22
CA GLY A 161 -5.78 28.64 -10.37
C GLY A 161 -4.71 27.53 -10.24
N ARG A 162 -4.14 27.32 -9.05
CA ARG A 162 -3.11 26.29 -8.81
C ARG A 162 -3.64 24.90 -9.15
N SER A 163 -2.93 24.18 -10.00
CA SER A 163 -3.27 22.80 -10.37
C SER A 163 -2.81 21.81 -9.29
N LEU A 164 -3.71 20.91 -8.85
CA LEU A 164 -3.37 19.84 -7.93
C LEU A 164 -2.39 18.85 -8.56
N LYS A 165 -2.59 18.53 -9.84
CA LYS A 165 -1.66 17.67 -10.60
C LYS A 165 -0.24 18.23 -10.63
N GLU A 166 -0.08 19.53 -10.89
CA GLU A 166 1.20 20.19 -10.92
C GLU A 166 1.84 20.22 -9.53
N GLN A 167 1.08 20.53 -8.48
CA GLN A 167 1.56 20.48 -7.10
C GLN A 167 2.05 19.07 -6.73
N TRP A 168 1.28 18.04 -7.03
CA TRP A 168 1.61 16.67 -6.68
C TRP A 168 2.68 16.03 -7.58
N SER A 169 3.00 16.62 -8.73
CA SER A 169 4.17 16.19 -9.51
C SER A 169 5.50 16.55 -8.83
N HIS A 170 5.50 17.51 -7.92
CA HIS A 170 6.67 17.90 -7.12
C HIS A 170 6.67 17.23 -5.75
N GLU A 171 5.54 17.30 -5.04
CA GLU A 171 5.38 16.71 -3.72
C GLU A 171 3.91 16.35 -3.45
N ILE A 172 3.66 15.10 -3.11
CA ILE A 172 2.32 14.62 -2.73
C ILE A 172 2.09 14.97 -1.26
N ARG A 173 1.17 15.90 -1.01
CA ARG A 173 0.82 16.45 0.30
C ARG A 173 -0.67 16.46 0.51
N THR A 174 -1.11 16.14 1.71
CA THR A 174 -2.51 16.24 2.14
C THR A 174 -2.58 16.49 3.64
N ALA A 175 -3.66 17.08 4.10
CA ALA A 175 -4.05 17.09 5.51
C ALA A 175 -4.88 15.83 5.78
N MET A 176 -4.27 14.81 6.34
CA MET A 176 -4.86 13.50 6.69
C MET A 176 -5.45 12.71 5.50
N GLY A 177 -5.11 13.06 4.25
CA GLY A 177 -5.77 12.49 3.07
C GLY A 177 -7.21 12.94 2.88
N LEU A 178 -7.68 13.92 3.67
CA LEU A 178 -9.06 14.43 3.66
C LEU A 178 -9.17 15.78 2.95
N GLN A 179 -8.15 16.62 3.03
CA GLN A 179 -8.06 17.90 2.34
C GLN A 179 -6.64 18.20 1.87
N VAL A 180 -6.51 19.20 1.02
CA VAL A 180 -5.23 19.76 0.57
C VAL A 180 -5.26 21.27 0.80
N HIS A 181 -4.22 21.83 1.42
CA HIS A 181 -4.09 23.26 1.62
C HIS A 181 -4.09 24.02 0.27
N GLY A 182 -4.86 25.10 0.19
CA GLY A 182 -5.04 25.87 -1.04
C GLY A 182 -6.23 25.43 -1.90
N TYR A 183 -6.96 24.40 -1.48
CA TYR A 183 -8.14 23.87 -2.17
C TYR A 183 -9.38 23.88 -1.25
N PRO A 184 -9.97 25.05 -0.98
CA PRO A 184 -11.11 25.19 -0.07
C PRO A 184 -12.29 24.35 -0.57
N ASN A 185 -13.01 23.74 0.37
CA ASN A 185 -14.16 22.88 0.14
C ASN A 185 -13.89 21.62 -0.71
N LEU A 186 -12.63 21.32 -1.03
CA LEU A 186 -12.26 20.07 -1.65
C LEU A 186 -12.00 19.03 -0.56
N PHE A 187 -12.85 18.03 -0.47
CA PHE A 187 -12.59 16.84 0.34
C PHE A 187 -12.20 15.67 -0.57
N THR A 188 -11.35 14.81 -0.06
CA THR A 188 -10.89 13.59 -0.72
C THR A 188 -11.08 12.39 0.18
N THR A 189 -11.31 11.20 -0.39
CA THR A 189 -11.38 9.93 0.31
C THR A 189 -10.43 8.93 -0.33
N GLY A 190 -9.78 8.10 0.48
CA GLY A 190 -8.76 7.16 0.00
C GLY A 190 -7.56 7.83 -0.69
N ALA A 191 -7.38 9.13 -0.47
CA ALA A 191 -6.28 9.90 -1.04
C ALA A 191 -4.94 9.62 -0.33
N PRO A 192 -3.81 10.04 -0.90
CA PRO A 192 -2.51 9.86 -0.28
C PRO A 192 -2.46 10.37 1.16
N LEU A 193 -1.68 9.70 1.99
CA LEU A 193 -1.45 9.97 3.42
C LEU A 193 -2.65 9.70 4.34
N ALA A 194 -3.76 9.13 3.83
CA ALA A 194 -4.78 8.46 4.63
C ALA A 194 -4.51 6.94 4.67
N PRO A 195 -5.12 6.18 5.61
CA PRO A 195 -5.18 4.72 5.48
C PRO A 195 -5.79 4.35 4.13
N SER A 196 -5.13 3.46 3.40
CA SER A 196 -5.54 3.06 2.06
C SER A 196 -5.34 1.56 1.83
N ALA A 197 -5.66 1.09 0.63
CA ALA A 197 -5.56 -0.31 0.23
C ALA A 197 -4.18 -0.96 0.47
N ALA A 198 -3.16 -0.17 0.80
CA ALA A 198 -1.85 -0.71 1.15
C ALA A 198 -1.96 -1.63 2.38
N LEU A 199 -2.49 -1.14 3.48
CA LEU A 199 -2.51 -1.83 4.78
C LEU A 199 -3.87 -1.76 5.48
N CYS A 200 -4.98 -1.46 4.78
CA CYS A 200 -6.28 -1.43 5.43
C CYS A 200 -7.41 -2.02 4.59
N ASN A 201 -8.50 -2.36 5.27
CA ASN A 201 -9.78 -2.62 4.63
C ASN A 201 -10.36 -1.30 4.09
N MET A 202 -10.30 -1.12 2.77
CA MET A 202 -10.72 0.13 2.13
C MET A 202 -12.17 0.51 2.44
N THR A 203 -13.08 -0.46 2.48
CA THR A 203 -14.50 -0.20 2.76
C THR A 203 -14.68 0.45 4.12
N THR A 204 -14.03 -0.11 5.16
CA THR A 204 -14.06 0.44 6.53
C THR A 204 -13.43 1.83 6.59
N CYS A 205 -12.28 2.02 5.95
CA CYS A 205 -11.58 3.30 5.96
C CYS A 205 -12.36 4.40 5.21
N LEU A 206 -12.93 4.07 4.06
CA LEU A 206 -13.73 5.02 3.28
C LEU A 206 -15.02 5.42 4.00
N GLN A 207 -15.70 4.47 4.65
CA GLN A 207 -16.89 4.76 5.44
C GLN A 207 -16.58 5.78 6.54
N GLN A 208 -15.53 5.54 7.32
CA GLN A 208 -15.10 6.46 8.37
C GLN A 208 -14.76 7.86 7.83
N GLN A 209 -14.03 7.92 6.72
CA GLN A 209 -13.68 9.21 6.10
C GLN A 209 -14.91 9.97 5.61
N VAL A 210 -15.89 9.29 5.01
CA VAL A 210 -17.15 9.89 4.55
C VAL A 210 -17.99 10.38 5.73
N ASP A 211 -18.09 9.60 6.80
CA ASP A 211 -18.82 9.99 8.01
C ASP A 211 -18.18 11.23 8.64
N TRP A 212 -16.85 11.26 8.79
CA TRP A 212 -16.13 12.42 9.29
C TRP A 212 -16.31 13.67 8.42
N ILE A 213 -16.25 13.53 7.09
CA ILE A 213 -16.50 14.64 6.17
C ILE A 213 -17.92 15.16 6.31
N SER A 214 -18.90 14.27 6.44
CA SER A 214 -20.31 14.62 6.60
C SER A 214 -20.54 15.40 7.89
N ASP A 215 -19.94 14.97 8.99
CA ASP A 215 -19.99 15.63 10.29
C ASP A 215 -19.29 17.00 10.26
N CYS A 216 -18.15 17.11 9.57
CA CYS A 216 -17.45 18.37 9.37
C CYS A 216 -18.32 19.37 8.60
N LEU A 217 -18.95 18.95 7.52
CA LEU A 217 -19.85 19.79 6.73
C LEU A 217 -21.08 20.22 7.54
N ALA A 218 -21.65 19.32 8.34
CA ALA A 218 -22.76 19.65 9.24
C ALA A 218 -22.33 20.69 10.31
N PHE A 219 -21.12 20.54 10.88
CA PHE A 219 -20.55 21.51 11.81
C PHE A 219 -20.35 22.89 11.16
N VAL A 220 -19.73 22.95 9.99
CA VAL A 220 -19.51 24.21 9.23
C VAL A 220 -20.84 24.92 8.96
N ARG A 221 -21.85 24.18 8.50
CA ARG A 221 -23.21 24.70 8.25
C ARG A 221 -23.87 25.22 9.51
N LYS A 222 -23.75 24.49 10.63
CA LYS A 222 -24.30 24.90 11.94
C LYS A 222 -23.68 26.21 12.44
N GLN A 223 -22.42 26.48 12.11
CA GLN A 223 -21.74 27.75 12.41
C GLN A 223 -22.12 28.89 11.46
N GLY A 224 -23.02 28.67 10.49
CA GLY A 224 -23.37 29.66 9.47
C GLY A 224 -22.21 29.96 8.50
N LYS A 225 -21.26 29.03 8.39
CA LYS A 225 -20.08 29.15 7.53
C LYS A 225 -20.28 28.40 6.21
N THR A 226 -19.49 28.75 5.22
CA THR A 226 -19.59 28.18 3.86
C THR A 226 -18.26 27.70 3.29
N VAL A 227 -17.16 27.97 3.97
CA VAL A 227 -15.82 27.58 3.54
C VAL A 227 -15.11 26.84 4.66
N VAL A 228 -14.51 25.70 4.32
CA VAL A 228 -13.60 24.94 5.18
C VAL A 228 -12.36 24.57 4.36
N GLU A 229 -11.20 24.78 4.93
CA GLU A 229 -9.91 24.56 4.27
C GLU A 229 -8.86 24.18 5.31
N ALA A 230 -8.10 23.11 5.05
CA ALA A 230 -6.96 22.77 5.89
C ALA A 230 -5.92 23.91 5.89
N SER A 231 -5.47 24.34 7.05
CA SER A 231 -4.37 25.29 7.15
C SER A 231 -3.06 24.67 6.68
N LYS A 232 -2.13 25.52 6.24
CA LYS A 232 -0.81 25.04 5.83
C LYS A 232 -0.07 24.35 6.98
N ASP A 233 -0.13 24.92 8.16
CA ASP A 233 0.56 24.38 9.34
C ASP A 233 0.02 23.00 9.73
N PHE A 234 -1.28 22.77 9.60
CA PHE A 234 -1.90 21.48 9.85
C PHE A 234 -1.49 20.44 8.80
N GLU A 235 -1.49 20.81 7.53
CA GLU A 235 -1.00 19.93 6.45
C GLU A 235 0.49 19.59 6.67
N ASP A 236 1.33 20.58 6.99
CA ASP A 236 2.76 20.37 7.26
C ASP A 236 2.97 19.41 8.44
N ALA A 237 2.25 19.62 9.54
CA ALA A 237 2.32 18.77 10.73
C ALA A 237 1.86 17.33 10.43
N TRP A 238 0.82 17.15 9.62
CA TRP A 238 0.39 15.82 9.22
C TRP A 238 1.40 15.12 8.32
N VAL A 239 1.95 15.82 7.33
CA VAL A 239 3.00 15.29 6.45
C VAL A 239 4.21 14.85 7.25
N GLN A 240 4.68 15.67 8.18
CA GLN A 240 5.79 15.33 9.07
C GLN A 240 5.47 14.07 9.91
N HIS A 241 4.32 14.05 10.57
CA HIS A 241 3.89 12.89 11.37
C HIS A 241 3.81 11.60 10.54
N HIS A 242 3.28 11.69 9.32
CA HIS A 242 3.21 10.57 8.39
C HIS A 242 4.60 10.05 8.03
N ASP A 243 5.52 10.95 7.63
CA ASP A 243 6.86 10.57 7.21
C ASP A 243 7.69 10.00 8.36
N GLU A 244 7.59 10.58 9.58
CA GLU A 244 8.22 10.05 10.79
C GLU A 244 7.70 8.66 11.18
N THR A 245 6.41 8.42 10.97
CA THR A 245 5.79 7.12 11.22
C THR A 245 6.25 6.09 10.18
N ALA A 246 6.25 6.47 8.91
CA ALA A 246 6.71 5.64 7.82
C ALA A 246 8.19 5.26 7.94
N ALA A 247 9.04 6.22 8.30
CA ALA A 247 10.50 6.01 8.44
C ALA A 247 10.89 4.96 9.48
N LYS A 248 10.00 4.62 10.41
CA LYS A 248 10.23 3.56 11.41
C LYS A 248 10.03 2.16 10.83
N THR A 249 9.53 2.05 9.60
CA THR A 249 9.15 0.77 9.00
C THR A 249 10.08 0.34 7.88
N LEU A 250 10.16 -0.97 7.64
CA LEU A 250 10.88 -1.54 6.50
C LEU A 250 10.19 -1.29 5.16
N VAL A 251 8.91 -0.90 5.16
CA VAL A 251 8.11 -0.64 3.96
C VAL A 251 8.72 0.45 3.10
N VAL A 252 9.30 1.50 3.71
CA VAL A 252 9.95 2.59 2.97
C VAL A 252 11.24 2.18 2.26
N LYS A 253 11.82 1.03 2.60
CA LYS A 253 13.01 0.47 1.97
C LYS A 253 12.68 -0.33 0.70
N THR A 254 11.41 -0.66 0.48
CA THR A 254 10.95 -1.47 -0.65
C THR A 254 10.43 -0.57 -1.76
N ASP A 255 10.93 -0.77 -2.98
CA ASP A 255 10.36 -0.12 -4.16
C ASP A 255 9.09 -0.83 -4.60
N SER A 256 7.97 -0.13 -4.48
CA SER A 256 6.66 -0.66 -4.83
C SER A 256 5.67 0.49 -5.14
N TRP A 257 4.47 0.14 -5.59
CA TRP A 257 3.40 1.12 -5.76
C TRP A 257 2.98 1.80 -4.43
N TYR A 258 3.31 1.23 -3.26
CA TYR A 258 3.13 1.89 -1.96
C TYR A 258 3.95 3.18 -1.87
N MET A 259 5.15 3.17 -2.45
CA MET A 259 6.07 4.29 -2.49
C MET A 259 5.91 5.16 -3.74
N GLY A 260 4.97 4.81 -4.65
CA GLY A 260 4.83 5.47 -5.95
C GLY A 260 5.93 5.13 -6.95
N SER A 261 6.83 4.19 -6.64
CA SER A 261 8.00 3.86 -7.46
C SER A 261 7.65 3.10 -8.76
N ASN A 262 6.40 2.68 -8.92
CA ASN A 262 5.91 2.01 -10.13
C ASN A 262 5.49 2.97 -11.25
N VAL A 263 5.64 4.28 -11.05
CA VAL A 263 5.32 5.31 -12.05
C VAL A 263 6.51 6.25 -12.18
N ASP A 264 7.07 6.34 -13.38
CA ASP A 264 8.21 7.18 -13.69
C ASP A 264 7.92 8.66 -13.40
N GLY A 265 8.86 9.33 -12.74
CA GLY A 265 8.77 10.74 -12.39
C GLY A 265 7.81 11.08 -11.23
N LYS A 266 7.13 10.10 -10.65
CA LYS A 266 6.30 10.31 -9.46
C LYS A 266 7.17 10.49 -8.22
N PRO A 267 6.88 11.49 -7.36
CA PRO A 267 7.63 11.66 -6.11
C PRO A 267 7.54 10.40 -5.23
N ARG A 268 8.71 9.90 -4.80
CA ARG A 268 8.78 8.73 -3.93
C ARG A 268 8.40 9.10 -2.50
N ARG A 269 7.27 8.61 -2.05
CA ARG A 269 6.74 8.74 -0.68
C ARG A 269 5.81 7.57 -0.40
N LEU A 270 5.75 7.10 0.84
CA LEU A 270 4.70 6.17 1.24
C LEU A 270 3.33 6.84 1.06
N LEU A 271 2.49 6.27 0.21
CA LEU A 271 1.20 6.87 -0.17
C LEU A 271 0.07 6.55 0.80
N SER A 272 0.28 5.61 1.72
CA SER A 272 -0.72 5.20 2.71
C SER A 272 -0.24 5.47 4.12
N TYR A 273 -1.11 5.95 5.00
CA TYR A 273 -0.80 6.07 6.41
C TYR A 273 -0.60 4.68 7.04
N ILE A 274 0.55 4.46 7.65
CA ILE A 274 0.96 3.17 8.22
C ILE A 274 0.86 3.11 9.76
N GLY A 275 0.39 4.17 10.39
CA GLY A 275 0.26 4.24 11.84
C GLY A 275 -0.94 3.47 12.44
N GLY A 276 -1.65 2.69 11.63
CA GLY A 276 -2.82 1.92 12.02
C GLY A 276 -4.15 2.68 11.89
N VAL A 277 -5.20 1.95 11.54
CA VAL A 277 -6.55 2.50 11.29
C VAL A 277 -7.13 3.08 12.58
N GLY A 278 -7.02 2.39 13.71
CA GLY A 278 -7.51 2.87 15.00
C GLY A 278 -6.87 4.19 15.44
N ASN A 279 -5.56 4.34 15.26
CA ASN A 279 -4.87 5.60 15.56
C ASN A 279 -5.30 6.75 14.65
N TYR A 280 -5.55 6.46 13.37
CA TYR A 280 -6.07 7.45 12.44
C TYR A 280 -7.48 7.90 12.83
N HIS A 281 -8.38 6.96 13.14
CA HIS A 281 -9.73 7.25 13.61
C HIS A 281 -9.72 8.11 14.88
N ALA A 282 -8.91 7.74 15.88
CA ALA A 282 -8.79 8.52 17.12
C ALA A 282 -8.38 9.98 16.86
N LYS A 283 -7.46 10.22 15.91
CA LYS A 283 -7.08 11.58 15.49
C LYS A 283 -8.23 12.33 14.80
N CYS A 284 -8.97 11.65 13.93
CA CYS A 284 -10.15 12.20 13.27
C CYS A 284 -11.23 12.59 14.30
N ASP A 285 -11.52 11.71 15.25
CA ASP A 285 -12.50 11.93 16.32
C ASP A 285 -12.11 13.08 17.24
N GLU A 286 -10.82 13.18 17.58
CA GLU A 286 -10.32 14.30 18.37
C GLU A 286 -10.51 15.64 17.66
N LEU A 287 -10.19 15.73 16.37
CA LEU A 287 -10.43 16.94 15.57
C LEU A 287 -11.91 17.31 15.54
N ALA A 288 -12.79 16.35 15.31
CA ALA A 288 -14.24 16.60 15.30
C ALA A 288 -14.74 17.08 16.68
N ARG A 289 -14.33 16.42 17.75
CA ARG A 289 -14.72 16.75 19.13
C ARG A 289 -14.24 18.13 19.58
N THR A 290 -13.10 18.59 19.07
CA THR A 290 -12.47 19.87 19.46
C THR A 290 -12.79 21.02 18.48
N GLY A 291 -13.71 20.82 17.52
CA GLY A 291 -14.18 21.86 16.62
C GLY A 291 -13.30 22.09 15.41
N TYR A 292 -12.64 21.03 14.93
CA TYR A 292 -11.81 20.99 13.73
C TYR A 292 -10.61 21.96 13.76
N PRO A 293 -9.79 21.96 14.84
CA PRO A 293 -8.58 22.77 14.87
C PRO A 293 -7.66 22.39 13.71
N GLY A 294 -6.99 23.39 13.13
CA GLY A 294 -6.19 23.21 11.92
C GLY A 294 -6.96 23.37 10.61
N PHE A 295 -8.27 23.66 10.68
CA PHE A 295 -9.08 24.03 9.54
C PHE A 295 -9.56 25.48 9.66
N ASP A 296 -9.37 26.25 8.59
CA ASP A 296 -9.90 27.61 8.46
C ASP A 296 -11.37 27.52 8.04
N ILE A 297 -12.27 27.81 8.99
CA ILE A 297 -13.72 27.77 8.79
C ILE A 297 -14.27 29.19 8.75
N ARG A 298 -14.83 29.63 7.61
CA ARG A 298 -15.32 31.01 7.40
C ARG A 298 -16.53 31.06 6.49
#